data_b47d2a32e5d8e7863fa0899b34910cfa
#
_entry.id   b47d2a32e5d8e7863fa0899b34910cfa
#
_cell.length_a   1.000
_cell.length_b   1.000
_cell.length_c   1.000
_cell.angle_alpha   90.00
_cell.angle_beta   90.00
_cell.angle_gamma   90.00
#
_symmetry.space_group_name_H-M   'P 1'
#
loop_
_entity.id
_entity.type
_entity.pdbx_description
1 polymer ?
#
loop_
_entity_poly.entity_id
_entity_poly.type
_entity_poly.pdbx_seq_one_letter_code
_entity_poly.pdbx_strand_id
1 'polypeptide(L)'
;MYKPLKHHRILGEHRPQKSSIIGAWIVALLFIFLGLMTFYTMRAFDDYSLSARIYLGLLALAFIIGSMGYVINQVVSKLFITPEAVIRVSIFGKTILPMAEIDCYEDEKNRITLHATRLAKFIIISNDYDGFASIEAWAHSQFQNKDVIDEKQETEEMLSDLHYGASEEDIRNKANKLKKIIYPLNVVTTIVVLFIVFLPSFAHDFIVSIAALLPLVAVFLYNKSHGLAKFYVSKTDPHPSLLSIGSVCSLGLLYSAWRENLLHIPSQFWLIVIVVTLVLTYLCTRNEHITPTYGQRDLLLFIGVTLIGCFVYSYSTLIFCNITFDPSKPKYFDSSIKDKSSTTGKGHRYYLKLAPWNDLKEDERVYISHKLYNKLQIGAPVKIEQYEGCLGVNYYYPILD
;
A
#
# COMPACT_ATOMS: atom_id res chain seq x y z
N MET A 1 11.32 -42.18 9.67
CA MET A 1 12.55 -42.70 9.02
C MET A 1 12.87 -41.80 7.83
N TYR A 2 13.64 -40.73 8.05
CA TYR A 2 14.07 -39.79 7.00
C TYR A 2 15.14 -40.49 6.14
N LYS A 3 14.87 -40.69 4.85
CA LYS A 3 15.93 -41.06 3.89
C LYS A 3 16.92 -39.91 3.79
N PRO A 4 18.22 -40.15 4.00
CA PRO A 4 19.21 -39.07 3.79
C PRO A 4 19.17 -38.68 2.32
N LEU A 5 18.76 -37.44 2.07
CA LEU A 5 18.83 -36.81 0.74
C LEU A 5 20.30 -36.86 0.28
N LYS A 6 20.53 -37.42 -0.89
CA LYS A 6 21.88 -37.55 -1.47
C LYS A 6 22.49 -36.14 -1.65
N HIS A 7 23.30 -35.70 -0.72
CA HIS A 7 24.00 -34.41 -0.69
C HIS A 7 24.76 -34.09 -2.01
N HIS A 8 25.11 -35.11 -2.79
CA HIS A 8 25.88 -34.97 -4.04
C HIS A 8 25.14 -34.24 -5.19
N ARG A 9 23.82 -34.07 -5.15
CA ARG A 9 23.06 -33.37 -6.21
C ARG A 9 22.90 -31.88 -6.00
N ILE A 10 23.20 -31.36 -4.83
CA ILE A 10 23.00 -29.95 -4.46
C ILE A 10 24.26 -29.14 -4.70
N LEU A 11 25.42 -29.78 -4.53
CA LEU A 11 26.70 -29.17 -4.82
C LEU A 11 26.91 -29.10 -6.34
N GLY A 12 27.03 -27.89 -6.88
CA GLY A 12 27.24 -27.69 -8.31
C GLY A 12 26.78 -26.34 -8.83
N GLU A 13 26.68 -26.27 -10.13
CA GLU A 13 26.15 -25.11 -10.86
C GLU A 13 24.63 -25.29 -11.09
N HIS A 14 23.87 -24.32 -10.66
CA HIS A 14 22.43 -24.20 -10.92
C HIS A 14 22.18 -23.00 -11.84
N ARG A 15 21.39 -23.23 -12.88
CA ARG A 15 20.99 -22.20 -13.85
C ARG A 15 19.51 -21.94 -13.79
N PRO A 16 19.04 -20.77 -14.23
CA PRO A 16 17.62 -20.54 -14.40
C PRO A 16 16.99 -21.56 -15.35
N GLN A 17 15.81 -22.01 -15.02
CA GLN A 17 15.05 -22.96 -15.83
C GLN A 17 14.73 -22.35 -17.20
N LYS A 18 14.68 -23.20 -18.22
CA LYS A 18 14.32 -22.76 -19.59
C LYS A 18 12.94 -22.08 -19.63
N SER A 19 11.99 -22.56 -18.84
CA SER A 19 10.66 -21.96 -18.68
C SER A 19 10.73 -20.54 -18.13
N SER A 20 11.58 -20.27 -17.14
CA SER A 20 11.78 -18.92 -16.58
C SER A 20 12.42 -17.98 -17.58
N ILE A 21 13.41 -18.47 -18.37
CA ILE A 21 14.03 -17.68 -19.44
C ILE A 21 12.99 -17.33 -20.53
N ILE A 22 12.15 -18.31 -20.92
CA ILE A 22 11.07 -18.07 -21.89
C ILE A 22 10.05 -17.07 -21.31
N GLY A 23 9.67 -17.24 -20.04
CA GLY A 23 8.80 -16.30 -19.34
C GLY A 23 9.36 -14.89 -19.30
N ALA A 24 10.66 -14.74 -19.03
CA ALA A 24 11.34 -13.45 -19.05
C ALA A 24 11.31 -12.78 -20.43
N TRP A 25 11.50 -13.55 -21.51
CA TRP A 25 11.36 -13.05 -22.87
C TRP A 25 9.94 -12.59 -23.20
N ILE A 26 8.90 -13.35 -22.79
CA ILE A 26 7.51 -12.96 -22.98
C ILE A 26 7.21 -11.63 -22.27
N VAL A 27 7.62 -11.52 -21.01
CA VAL A 27 7.47 -10.29 -20.21
C VAL A 27 8.21 -9.13 -20.86
N ALA A 28 9.45 -9.34 -21.30
CA ALA A 28 10.24 -8.30 -21.97
C ALA A 28 9.59 -7.81 -23.27
N LEU A 29 9.11 -8.73 -24.11
CA LEU A 29 8.40 -8.38 -25.34
C LEU A 29 7.15 -7.55 -25.06
N LEU A 30 6.42 -7.86 -23.99
CA LEU A 30 5.23 -7.12 -23.57
C LEU A 30 5.59 -5.69 -23.12
N PHE A 31 6.65 -5.52 -22.33
CA PHE A 31 7.13 -4.19 -21.92
C PHE A 31 7.75 -3.39 -23.08
N ILE A 32 8.47 -4.04 -23.98
CA ILE A 32 8.95 -3.39 -25.22
C ILE A 32 7.77 -2.92 -26.06
N PHE A 33 6.74 -3.76 -26.23
CA PHE A 33 5.53 -3.38 -26.94
C PHE A 33 4.83 -2.18 -26.27
N LEU A 34 4.67 -2.19 -24.95
CA LEU A 34 4.11 -1.07 -24.20
C LEU A 34 4.95 0.21 -24.37
N GLY A 35 6.28 0.11 -24.33
CA GLY A 35 7.18 1.22 -24.60
C GLY A 35 7.01 1.78 -26.01
N LEU A 36 6.94 0.92 -27.03
CA LEU A 36 6.71 1.33 -28.42
C LEU A 36 5.33 1.97 -28.61
N MET A 37 4.29 1.42 -27.96
CA MET A 37 2.94 2.01 -27.98
C MET A 37 2.93 3.39 -27.32
N THR A 38 3.67 3.58 -26.23
CA THR A 38 3.84 4.90 -25.59
C THR A 38 4.49 5.90 -26.55
N PHE A 39 5.54 5.52 -27.28
CA PHE A 39 6.15 6.36 -28.31
C PHE A 39 5.18 6.67 -29.47
N TYR A 40 4.39 5.68 -29.88
CA TYR A 40 3.39 5.88 -30.93
C TYR A 40 2.30 6.86 -30.50
N THR A 41 1.77 6.72 -29.29
CA THR A 41 0.75 7.66 -28.75
C THR A 41 1.30 9.07 -28.61
N MET A 42 2.54 9.24 -28.17
CA MET A 42 3.19 10.56 -28.12
C MET A 42 3.27 11.25 -29.49
N ARG A 43 3.43 10.48 -30.57
CA ARG A 43 3.52 11.00 -31.93
C ARG A 43 2.15 11.26 -32.55
N ALA A 44 1.13 10.45 -32.17
CA ALA A 44 -0.21 10.51 -32.73
C ALA A 44 -1.07 11.64 -32.12
N PHE A 45 -0.75 12.13 -30.93
CA PHE A 45 -1.52 13.16 -30.24
C PHE A 45 -0.67 14.42 -30.08
N ASP A 46 -0.97 15.46 -30.87
CA ASP A 46 -0.26 16.74 -30.83
C ASP A 46 -0.55 17.60 -29.58
N ASP A 47 -1.59 17.26 -28.82
CA ASP A 47 -2.05 18.01 -27.65
C ASP A 47 -1.15 17.87 -26.38
N TYR A 48 -0.16 16.99 -26.40
CA TYR A 48 0.74 16.86 -25.26
C TYR A 48 1.75 18.02 -25.17
N SER A 49 1.87 18.61 -23.96
CA SER A 49 2.92 19.57 -23.68
C SER A 49 4.31 18.95 -23.87
N LEU A 50 5.32 19.78 -24.15
CA LEU A 50 6.71 19.31 -24.31
C LEU A 50 7.20 18.51 -23.08
N SER A 51 6.86 18.97 -21.87
CA SER A 51 7.21 18.29 -20.62
C SER A 51 6.57 16.89 -20.54
N ALA A 52 5.28 16.76 -20.88
CA ALA A 52 4.60 15.48 -20.89
C ALA A 52 5.24 14.49 -21.88
N ARG A 53 5.62 14.97 -23.08
CA ARG A 53 6.34 14.16 -24.09
C ARG A 53 7.67 13.66 -23.55
N ILE A 54 8.46 14.52 -22.87
CA ILE A 54 9.73 14.12 -22.25
C ILE A 54 9.52 13.04 -21.19
N TYR A 55 8.56 13.24 -20.26
CA TYR A 55 8.28 12.25 -19.22
C TYR A 55 7.84 10.89 -19.78
N LEU A 56 6.93 10.88 -20.74
CA LEU A 56 6.46 9.65 -21.39
C LEU A 56 7.59 8.96 -22.15
N GLY A 57 8.45 9.73 -22.82
CA GLY A 57 9.63 9.20 -23.54
C GLY A 57 10.63 8.55 -22.58
N LEU A 58 10.92 9.17 -21.46
CA LEU A 58 11.80 8.61 -20.42
C LEU A 58 11.19 7.34 -19.80
N LEU A 59 9.88 7.33 -19.57
CA LEU A 59 9.16 6.15 -19.05
C LEU A 59 9.21 4.99 -20.04
N ALA A 60 8.95 5.24 -21.32
CA ALA A 60 9.05 4.23 -22.37
C ALA A 60 10.46 3.64 -22.49
N LEU A 61 11.48 4.50 -22.43
CA LEU A 61 12.88 4.09 -22.45
C LEU A 61 13.23 3.23 -21.22
N ALA A 62 12.75 3.60 -20.04
CA ALA A 62 12.94 2.84 -18.80
C ALA A 62 12.33 1.44 -18.89
N PHE A 63 11.13 1.30 -19.47
CA PHE A 63 10.50 -0.01 -19.71
C PHE A 63 11.34 -0.89 -20.66
N ILE A 64 11.85 -0.32 -21.76
CA ILE A 64 12.66 -1.07 -22.73
C ILE A 64 13.99 -1.50 -22.11
N ILE A 65 14.72 -0.59 -21.49
CA ILE A 65 16.04 -0.87 -20.88
C ILE A 65 15.88 -1.84 -19.70
N GLY A 66 14.88 -1.61 -18.83
CA GLY A 66 14.62 -2.46 -17.66
C GLY A 66 14.27 -3.89 -18.05
N SER A 67 13.41 -4.07 -19.07
CA SER A 67 13.02 -5.39 -19.55
C SER A 67 14.18 -6.15 -20.21
N MET A 68 15.01 -5.46 -21.01
CA MET A 68 16.23 -6.06 -21.58
C MET A 68 17.22 -6.45 -20.50
N GLY A 69 17.45 -5.57 -19.51
CA GLY A 69 18.29 -5.87 -18.35
C GLY A 69 17.81 -7.10 -17.57
N TYR A 70 16.48 -7.24 -17.39
CA TYR A 70 15.89 -8.40 -16.74
C TYR A 70 16.18 -9.70 -17.51
N VAL A 71 15.95 -9.73 -18.83
CA VAL A 71 16.24 -10.91 -19.66
C VAL A 71 17.72 -11.28 -19.63
N ILE A 72 18.61 -10.30 -19.82
CA ILE A 72 20.07 -10.54 -19.78
C ILE A 72 20.45 -11.12 -18.41
N ASN A 73 19.88 -10.58 -17.33
CA ASN A 73 20.14 -11.12 -15.99
C ASN A 73 19.67 -12.57 -15.85
N GLN A 74 18.52 -12.95 -16.38
CA GLN A 74 18.05 -14.33 -16.35
C GLN A 74 18.95 -15.28 -17.16
N VAL A 75 19.47 -14.84 -18.28
CA VAL A 75 20.37 -15.67 -19.12
C VAL A 75 21.75 -15.83 -18.50
N VAL A 76 22.29 -14.76 -17.90
CA VAL A 76 23.65 -14.74 -17.34
C VAL A 76 23.71 -15.28 -15.92
N SER A 77 22.58 -15.24 -15.20
CA SER A 77 22.53 -15.62 -13.79
C SER A 77 22.91 -17.07 -13.57
N LYS A 78 23.80 -17.31 -12.61
CA LYS A 78 24.25 -18.64 -12.19
C LYS A 78 24.37 -18.67 -10.67
N LEU A 79 24.02 -19.81 -10.10
CA LEU A 79 24.21 -20.08 -8.69
C LEU A 79 25.14 -21.29 -8.56
N PHE A 80 26.22 -21.14 -7.81
CA PHE A 80 27.12 -22.22 -7.46
C PHE A 80 27.02 -22.49 -5.96
N ILE A 81 26.75 -23.72 -5.60
CA ILE A 81 26.79 -24.20 -4.22
C ILE A 81 27.97 -25.12 -4.08
N THR A 82 28.93 -24.71 -3.28
CA THR A 82 30.16 -25.47 -3.00
C THR A 82 30.24 -25.76 -1.50
N PRO A 83 31.08 -26.70 -1.05
CA PRO A 83 31.27 -26.91 0.40
C PRO A 83 31.80 -25.68 1.14
N GLU A 84 32.42 -24.74 0.44
CA GLU A 84 33.09 -23.58 1.01
C GLU A 84 32.24 -22.32 0.94
N ALA A 85 31.38 -22.19 -0.09
CA ALA A 85 30.61 -20.96 -0.32
C ALA A 85 29.41 -21.17 -1.23
N VAL A 86 28.41 -20.29 -1.09
CA VAL A 86 27.34 -20.06 -2.06
C VAL A 86 27.71 -18.83 -2.87
N ILE A 87 27.70 -18.95 -4.20
CA ILE A 87 28.14 -17.93 -5.12
C ILE A 87 27.03 -17.65 -6.12
N ARG A 88 26.56 -16.41 -6.18
CA ARG A 88 25.63 -15.95 -7.21
C ARG A 88 26.33 -15.03 -8.18
N VAL A 89 26.25 -15.34 -9.46
CA VAL A 89 26.69 -14.49 -10.56
C VAL A 89 25.45 -13.84 -11.17
N SER A 90 25.52 -12.56 -11.48
CA SER A 90 24.46 -11.78 -12.12
C SER A 90 25.09 -10.72 -13.03
N ILE A 91 24.27 -9.98 -13.79
CA ILE A 91 24.78 -8.83 -14.58
C ILE A 91 25.38 -7.72 -13.69
N PHE A 92 24.98 -7.67 -12.41
CA PHE A 92 25.48 -6.67 -11.45
C PHE A 92 26.76 -7.12 -10.73
N GLY A 93 27.28 -8.29 -11.08
CA GLY A 93 28.51 -8.82 -10.51
C GLY A 93 28.34 -10.16 -9.79
N LYS A 94 29.34 -10.48 -8.99
CA LYS A 94 29.45 -11.74 -8.25
C LYS A 94 29.27 -11.49 -6.76
N THR A 95 28.31 -12.16 -6.15
CA THR A 95 28.13 -12.20 -4.69
C THR A 95 28.61 -13.53 -4.17
N ILE A 96 29.47 -13.52 -3.14
CA ILE A 96 30.02 -14.72 -2.50
C ILE A 96 29.62 -14.68 -1.04
N LEU A 97 29.00 -15.76 -0.57
CA LEU A 97 28.71 -16.02 0.83
C LEU A 97 29.49 -17.26 1.26
N PRO A 98 30.57 -17.11 2.07
CA PRO A 98 31.25 -18.26 2.66
C PRO A 98 30.28 -19.10 3.48
N MET A 99 30.33 -20.42 3.35
CA MET A 99 29.41 -21.33 4.03
C MET A 99 29.44 -21.16 5.55
N ALA A 100 30.60 -20.91 6.11
CA ALA A 100 30.78 -20.69 7.55
C ALA A 100 30.21 -19.36 8.07
N GLU A 101 29.89 -18.42 7.18
CA GLU A 101 29.34 -17.11 7.54
C GLU A 101 27.81 -17.03 7.32
N ILE A 102 27.20 -18.09 6.78
CA ILE A 102 25.74 -18.14 6.59
C ILE A 102 25.10 -18.48 7.94
N ASP A 103 24.38 -17.52 8.50
CA ASP A 103 23.78 -17.64 9.83
C ASP A 103 22.37 -18.24 9.76
N CYS A 104 21.58 -17.82 8.77
CA CYS A 104 20.18 -18.21 8.67
C CYS A 104 19.64 -18.10 7.24
N TYR A 105 18.48 -18.68 7.02
CA TYR A 105 17.72 -18.49 5.78
C TYR A 105 16.35 -17.85 6.10
N GLU A 106 15.84 -17.11 5.13
CA GLU A 106 14.48 -16.59 5.13
C GLU A 106 13.70 -17.27 4.01
N ASP A 107 12.53 -17.80 4.32
CA ASP A 107 11.68 -18.54 3.38
C ASP A 107 10.49 -17.68 2.96
N GLU A 108 10.39 -17.42 1.67
CA GLU A 108 9.24 -16.82 1.04
C GLU A 108 8.68 -17.77 -0.02
N LYS A 109 7.40 -17.70 -0.30
CA LYS A 109 6.65 -18.62 -1.16
C LYS A 109 7.37 -19.14 -2.43
N ASN A 110 8.23 -18.33 -3.03
CA ASN A 110 8.91 -18.65 -4.31
C ASN A 110 10.41 -18.35 -4.29
N ARG A 111 10.97 -18.08 -3.12
CA ARG A 111 12.39 -17.75 -2.98
C ARG A 111 12.91 -18.06 -1.58
N ILE A 112 14.19 -18.38 -1.51
CA ILE A 112 14.95 -18.48 -0.27
C ILE A 112 16.02 -17.41 -0.29
N THR A 113 16.17 -16.69 0.81
CA THR A 113 17.25 -15.74 1.01
C THR A 113 18.20 -16.31 2.06
N LEU A 114 19.45 -16.53 1.70
CA LEU A 114 20.53 -16.90 2.62
C LEU A 114 21.19 -15.63 3.15
N HIS A 115 21.30 -15.51 4.46
CA HIS A 115 21.88 -14.33 5.13
C HIS A 115 23.22 -14.65 5.75
N ALA A 116 24.16 -13.72 5.57
CA ALA A 116 25.42 -13.65 6.30
C ALA A 116 25.45 -12.32 7.05
N THR A 117 24.87 -12.31 8.24
CA THR A 117 24.61 -11.08 9.03
C THR A 117 25.90 -10.31 9.32
N ARG A 118 26.96 -11.02 9.69
CA ARG A 118 28.28 -10.40 9.97
C ARG A 118 28.87 -9.66 8.78
N LEU A 119 28.58 -10.14 7.54
CA LEU A 119 29.08 -9.52 6.32
C LEU A 119 28.09 -8.49 5.75
N ALA A 120 26.91 -8.34 6.35
CA ALA A 120 25.78 -7.56 5.81
C ALA A 120 25.49 -7.94 4.35
N LYS A 121 25.58 -9.23 4.01
CA LYS A 121 25.37 -9.78 2.66
C LYS A 121 24.26 -10.83 2.67
N PHE A 122 23.60 -10.93 1.54
CA PHE A 122 22.59 -11.98 1.31
C PHE A 122 22.62 -12.47 -0.13
N ILE A 123 22.15 -13.69 -0.35
CA ILE A 123 21.89 -14.24 -1.67
C ILE A 123 20.44 -14.69 -1.75
N ILE A 124 19.72 -14.14 -2.74
CA ILE A 124 18.35 -14.56 -3.06
C ILE A 124 18.42 -15.68 -4.10
N ILE A 125 17.78 -16.80 -3.80
CA ILE A 125 17.62 -17.96 -4.67
C ILE A 125 16.12 -18.09 -4.94
N SER A 126 15.70 -17.82 -6.17
CA SER A 126 14.30 -17.94 -6.59
C SER A 126 14.00 -19.36 -7.12
N ASN A 127 12.73 -19.68 -7.18
CA ASN A 127 12.23 -20.93 -7.77
C ASN A 127 12.53 -21.03 -9.29
N ASP A 128 13.07 -19.98 -9.88
CA ASP A 128 13.53 -19.96 -11.27
C ASP A 128 14.75 -20.87 -11.51
N TYR A 129 15.52 -21.20 -10.47
CA TYR A 129 16.69 -22.05 -10.60
C TYR A 129 16.34 -23.53 -10.68
N ASP A 130 17.08 -24.26 -11.52
CA ASP A 130 16.97 -25.72 -11.60
C ASP A 130 17.29 -26.38 -10.26
N GLY A 131 16.41 -27.30 -9.86
CA GLY A 131 16.57 -28.02 -8.59
C GLY A 131 16.21 -27.21 -7.34
N PHE A 132 15.47 -26.12 -7.46
CA PHE A 132 15.08 -25.24 -6.34
C PHE A 132 14.55 -26.01 -5.12
N ALA A 133 13.62 -26.97 -5.30
CA ALA A 133 13.09 -27.75 -4.20
C ALA A 133 14.19 -28.53 -3.42
N SER A 134 15.25 -28.96 -4.10
CA SER A 134 16.39 -29.60 -3.44
C SER A 134 17.25 -28.61 -2.68
N ILE A 135 17.43 -27.41 -3.24
CA ILE A 135 18.17 -26.31 -2.61
C ILE A 135 17.40 -25.84 -1.36
N GLU A 136 16.09 -25.74 -1.46
CA GLU A 136 15.18 -25.40 -0.35
C GLU A 136 15.30 -26.40 0.79
N ALA A 137 15.14 -27.70 0.49
CA ALA A 137 15.29 -28.77 1.49
C ALA A 137 16.68 -28.79 2.12
N TRP A 138 17.73 -28.49 1.35
CA TRP A 138 19.09 -28.35 1.86
C TRP A 138 19.23 -27.16 2.79
N ALA A 139 18.74 -25.97 2.40
CA ALA A 139 18.81 -24.78 3.25
C ALA A 139 18.07 -25.01 4.59
N HIS A 140 16.90 -25.63 4.54
CA HIS A 140 16.13 -26.01 5.74
C HIS A 140 16.88 -27.01 6.65
N SER A 141 17.73 -27.86 6.07
CA SER A 141 18.48 -28.86 6.85
C SER A 141 19.78 -28.32 7.44
N GLN A 142 20.34 -27.27 6.88
CA GLN A 142 21.67 -26.74 7.26
C GLN A 142 21.57 -25.48 8.12
N PHE A 143 20.58 -24.64 7.92
CA PHE A 143 20.47 -23.34 8.55
C PHE A 143 19.18 -23.20 9.34
N GLN A 144 19.18 -22.26 10.28
CA GLN A 144 17.96 -21.90 11.03
C GLN A 144 17.11 -20.90 10.23
N ASN A 145 15.79 -21.01 10.39
CA ASN A 145 14.88 -20.05 9.77
C ASN A 145 14.98 -18.70 10.50
N LYS A 146 15.24 -17.65 9.74
CA LYS A 146 15.36 -16.29 10.25
C LYS A 146 14.08 -15.82 10.93
N ASP A 147 12.92 -16.11 10.36
CA ASP A 147 11.62 -15.73 10.95
C ASP A 147 11.47 -16.32 12.37
N VAL A 148 11.93 -17.55 12.60
CA VAL A 148 11.86 -18.20 13.93
C VAL A 148 12.86 -17.55 14.92
N ILE A 149 14.03 -17.20 14.43
CA ILE A 149 15.05 -16.51 15.26
C ILE A 149 14.52 -15.13 15.65
N ASP A 150 14.04 -14.37 14.67
CA ASP A 150 13.53 -13.00 14.85
C ASP A 150 12.29 -13.01 15.78
N GLU A 151 11.32 -13.94 15.57
CA GLU A 151 10.14 -14.09 16.42
C GLU A 151 10.54 -14.37 17.89
N LYS A 152 11.50 -15.25 18.08
CA LYS A 152 12.00 -15.56 19.44
C LYS A 152 12.65 -14.34 20.05
N GLN A 153 13.55 -13.67 19.35
CA GLN A 153 14.25 -12.49 19.83
C GLN A 153 13.28 -11.35 20.13
N GLU A 154 12.37 -11.02 19.20
CA GLU A 154 11.36 -9.97 19.38
C GLU A 154 10.41 -10.29 20.55
N THR A 155 10.11 -11.58 20.77
CA THR A 155 9.31 -12.01 21.92
C THR A 155 10.07 -11.84 23.23
N GLU A 156 11.34 -12.20 23.29
CA GLU A 156 12.19 -12.02 24.47
C GLU A 156 12.38 -10.52 24.77
N GLU A 157 12.61 -9.69 23.75
CA GLU A 157 12.71 -8.24 23.89
C GLU A 157 11.39 -7.63 24.44
N MET A 158 10.23 -8.00 23.87
CA MET A 158 8.94 -7.54 24.36
C MET A 158 8.69 -7.95 25.81
N LEU A 159 9.02 -9.18 26.20
CA LEU A 159 8.77 -9.69 27.55
C LEU A 159 9.75 -9.13 28.58
N SER A 160 10.96 -8.75 28.19
CA SER A 160 11.96 -8.15 29.05
C SER A 160 11.76 -6.64 29.27
N ASP A 161 10.94 -5.98 28.45
CA ASP A 161 10.70 -4.54 28.55
C ASP A 161 9.67 -4.23 29.66
N LEU A 162 10.20 -3.87 30.83
CA LEU A 162 9.39 -3.50 32.01
C LEU A 162 8.50 -2.26 31.80
N HIS A 163 8.64 -1.56 30.67
CA HIS A 163 7.72 -0.47 30.31
C HIS A 163 6.29 -0.99 30.07
N TYR A 164 6.16 -2.22 29.57
CA TYR A 164 4.87 -2.85 29.28
C TYR A 164 4.21 -3.52 30.49
N GLY A 165 4.96 -3.84 31.54
CA GLY A 165 4.41 -4.53 32.72
C GLY A 165 5.42 -4.81 33.81
N ALA A 166 4.92 -5.29 34.96
CA ALA A 166 5.75 -5.56 36.14
C ALA A 166 6.52 -6.89 36.06
N SER A 167 6.12 -7.81 35.18
CA SER A 167 6.77 -9.11 34.99
C SER A 167 6.44 -9.63 33.58
N GLU A 168 7.24 -10.60 33.10
CA GLU A 168 7.00 -11.27 31.81
C GLU A 168 5.59 -11.88 31.70
N GLU A 169 5.09 -12.46 32.79
CA GLU A 169 3.75 -13.05 32.83
C GLU A 169 2.66 -11.96 32.74
N ASP A 170 2.84 -10.82 33.39
CA ASP A 170 1.93 -9.67 33.30
C ASP A 170 1.90 -9.11 31.88
N ILE A 171 3.07 -8.93 31.24
CA ILE A 171 3.19 -8.47 29.86
C ILE A 171 2.50 -9.44 28.91
N ARG A 172 2.75 -10.74 29.03
CA ARG A 172 2.11 -11.79 28.22
C ARG A 172 0.59 -11.79 28.37
N ASN A 173 0.10 -11.65 29.60
CA ASN A 173 -1.33 -11.58 29.89
C ASN A 173 -1.98 -10.33 29.29
N LYS A 174 -1.32 -9.17 29.37
CA LYS A 174 -1.77 -7.92 28.74
C LYS A 174 -1.80 -8.04 27.21
N ALA A 175 -0.73 -8.55 26.59
CA ALA A 175 -0.67 -8.78 25.14
C ALA A 175 -1.78 -9.71 24.68
N ASN A 176 -2.04 -10.81 25.40
CA ASN A 176 -3.12 -11.74 25.07
C ASN A 176 -4.52 -11.11 25.22
N LYS A 177 -4.75 -10.28 26.23
CA LYS A 177 -5.99 -9.52 26.37
C LYS A 177 -6.18 -8.54 25.21
N LEU A 178 -5.13 -7.82 24.82
CA LEU A 178 -5.15 -6.91 23.69
C LEU A 178 -5.42 -7.64 22.36
N LYS A 179 -4.77 -8.78 22.11
CA LYS A 179 -5.02 -9.62 20.91
C LYS A 179 -6.49 -10.03 20.81
N LYS A 180 -7.13 -10.40 21.93
CA LYS A 180 -8.56 -10.76 21.96
C LYS A 180 -9.48 -9.59 21.60
N ILE A 181 -9.07 -8.33 21.80
CA ILE A 181 -9.84 -7.14 21.44
C ILE A 181 -9.50 -6.69 20.01
N ILE A 182 -8.22 -6.64 19.67
CA ILE A 182 -7.74 -6.07 18.41
C ILE A 182 -8.07 -6.99 17.22
N TYR A 183 -8.00 -8.31 17.38
CA TYR A 183 -8.29 -9.22 16.28
C TYR A 183 -9.75 -9.08 15.75
N PRO A 184 -10.80 -9.16 16.60
CA PRO A 184 -12.16 -8.90 16.13
C PRO A 184 -12.33 -7.49 15.55
N LEU A 185 -11.66 -6.49 16.14
CA LEU A 185 -11.73 -5.12 15.67
C LEU A 185 -11.13 -4.97 14.26
N ASN A 186 -10.03 -5.64 13.95
CA ASN A 186 -9.46 -5.70 12.60
C ASN A 186 -10.44 -6.34 11.58
N VAL A 187 -11.14 -7.40 11.99
CA VAL A 187 -12.17 -8.05 11.14
C VAL A 187 -13.32 -7.09 10.89
N VAL A 188 -13.87 -6.46 11.93
CA VAL A 188 -14.94 -5.45 11.82
C VAL A 188 -14.51 -4.30 10.92
N THR A 189 -13.29 -3.82 11.06
CA THR A 189 -12.70 -2.77 10.20
C THR A 189 -12.76 -3.16 8.72
N THR A 190 -12.31 -4.37 8.41
CA THR A 190 -12.32 -4.87 7.03
C THR A 190 -13.74 -4.94 6.47
N ILE A 191 -14.69 -5.44 7.27
CA ILE A 191 -16.11 -5.51 6.89
C ILE A 191 -16.67 -4.11 6.65
N VAL A 192 -16.44 -3.16 7.56
CA VAL A 192 -16.90 -1.76 7.45
C VAL A 192 -16.39 -1.12 6.16
N VAL A 193 -15.11 -1.30 5.83
CA VAL A 193 -14.54 -0.74 4.61
C VAL A 193 -15.08 -1.41 3.34
N LEU A 194 -15.30 -2.72 3.36
CA LEU A 194 -15.98 -3.41 2.26
C LEU A 194 -17.39 -2.83 2.05
N PHE A 195 -18.11 -2.52 3.11
CA PHE A 195 -19.41 -1.86 3.00
C PHE A 195 -19.32 -0.45 2.39
N ILE A 196 -18.34 0.36 2.78
CA ILE A 196 -18.12 1.68 2.15
C ILE A 196 -17.87 1.55 0.64
N VAL A 197 -17.11 0.53 0.21
CA VAL A 197 -16.75 0.36 -1.19
C VAL A 197 -17.90 -0.20 -2.03
N PHE A 198 -18.67 -1.14 -1.50
CA PHE A 198 -19.64 -1.93 -2.28
C PHE A 198 -21.10 -1.61 -2.05
N LEU A 199 -21.46 -0.98 -0.92
CA LEU A 199 -22.88 -0.66 -0.65
C LEU A 199 -23.23 0.76 -1.07
N PRO A 200 -24.29 0.91 -1.86
CA PRO A 200 -24.82 2.23 -2.19
C PRO A 200 -25.68 2.81 -1.06
N SER A 201 -25.45 4.05 -0.81
CA SER A 201 -26.29 5.12 -0.23
C SER A 201 -27.08 4.93 1.09
N PHE A 202 -27.83 3.87 1.35
CA PHE A 202 -28.82 3.88 2.45
C PHE A 202 -28.25 3.88 3.88
N ALA A 203 -27.10 3.31 4.11
CA ALA A 203 -26.44 3.31 5.43
C ALA A 203 -25.04 3.95 5.35
N HIS A 204 -24.73 4.64 4.25
CA HIS A 204 -23.39 5.10 3.93
C HIS A 204 -22.83 5.99 5.04
N ASP A 205 -23.56 7.03 5.45
CA ASP A 205 -23.10 7.99 6.44
C ASP A 205 -22.89 7.36 7.82
N PHE A 206 -23.74 6.41 8.20
CA PHE A 206 -23.58 5.66 9.44
C PHE A 206 -22.34 4.78 9.40
N ILE A 207 -22.10 4.08 8.29
CA ILE A 207 -20.93 3.20 8.11
C ILE A 207 -19.64 4.02 8.05
N VAL A 208 -19.67 5.17 7.35
CA VAL A 208 -18.51 6.10 7.29
C VAL A 208 -18.24 6.70 8.67
N SER A 209 -19.27 7.01 9.46
CA SER A 209 -19.12 7.46 10.86
C SER A 209 -18.40 6.41 11.71
N ILE A 210 -18.77 5.13 11.58
CA ILE A 210 -18.06 4.04 12.27
C ILE A 210 -16.60 3.98 11.81
N ALA A 211 -16.35 4.05 10.49
CA ALA A 211 -15.00 4.04 9.94
C ALA A 211 -14.15 5.22 10.45
N ALA A 212 -14.77 6.39 10.65
CA ALA A 212 -14.08 7.56 11.20
C ALA A 212 -13.72 7.40 12.69
N LEU A 213 -14.52 6.65 13.46
CA LEU A 213 -14.25 6.42 14.88
C LEU A 213 -13.21 5.31 15.14
N LEU A 214 -13.14 4.30 14.28
CA LEU A 214 -12.25 3.14 14.49
C LEU A 214 -10.76 3.50 14.65
N PRO A 215 -10.14 4.38 13.82
CA PRO A 215 -8.76 4.81 14.03
C PRO A 215 -8.54 5.55 15.35
N LEU A 216 -9.52 6.30 15.84
CA LEU A 216 -9.44 6.95 17.16
C LEU A 216 -9.44 5.91 18.29
N VAL A 217 -10.22 4.84 18.15
CA VAL A 217 -10.18 3.68 19.08
C VAL A 217 -8.79 3.02 19.03
N ALA A 218 -8.20 2.88 17.85
CA ALA A 218 -6.84 2.34 17.71
C ALA A 218 -5.81 3.23 18.42
N VAL A 219 -5.87 4.57 18.24
CA VAL A 219 -5.00 5.53 18.95
C VAL A 219 -5.20 5.43 20.47
N PHE A 220 -6.44 5.29 20.92
CA PHE A 220 -6.73 5.10 22.35
C PHE A 220 -6.12 3.80 22.89
N LEU A 221 -6.29 2.67 22.19
CA LEU A 221 -5.72 1.37 22.58
C LEU A 221 -4.18 1.41 22.63
N TYR A 222 -3.56 2.03 21.62
CA TYR A 222 -2.10 2.24 21.56
C TYR A 222 -1.61 2.98 22.81
N ASN A 223 -2.23 4.12 23.13
CA ASN A 223 -1.83 4.93 24.26
C ASN A 223 -2.12 4.27 25.60
N LYS A 224 -3.28 3.60 25.74
CA LYS A 224 -3.65 2.87 26.96
C LYS A 224 -2.75 1.67 27.22
N SER A 225 -2.21 1.06 26.18
CA SER A 225 -1.29 -0.07 26.27
C SER A 225 0.18 0.35 26.41
N HIS A 226 0.48 1.65 26.49
CA HIS A 226 1.84 2.19 26.50
C HIS A 226 2.71 1.70 25.33
N GLY A 227 2.13 1.51 24.14
CA GLY A 227 2.83 1.04 22.96
C GLY A 227 2.95 -0.50 22.85
N LEU A 228 2.39 -1.28 23.79
CA LEU A 228 2.35 -2.75 23.67
C LEU A 228 1.56 -3.20 22.44
N ALA A 229 0.49 -2.49 22.05
CA ALA A 229 -0.14 -2.64 20.74
C ALA A 229 0.50 -1.64 19.77
N LYS A 230 0.89 -2.06 18.55
CA LYS A 230 1.64 -1.24 17.59
C LYS A 230 0.88 -1.01 16.30
N PHE A 231 1.07 0.15 15.67
CA PHE A 231 0.56 0.44 14.34
C PHE A 231 1.39 -0.21 13.22
N TYR A 232 2.67 -0.40 13.46
CA TYR A 232 3.56 -1.11 12.55
C TYR A 232 4.14 -2.33 13.26
N VAL A 233 3.98 -3.48 12.65
CA VAL A 233 4.51 -4.75 13.13
C VAL A 233 5.15 -5.49 11.98
N SER A 234 6.31 -6.11 12.22
CA SER A 234 6.92 -7.04 11.28
C SER A 234 6.11 -8.35 11.23
N LYS A 235 6.44 -9.23 10.31
CA LYS A 235 5.81 -10.57 10.22
C LYS A 235 6.02 -11.40 11.49
N THR A 236 7.15 -11.21 12.15
CA THR A 236 7.61 -11.94 13.33
C THR A 236 7.28 -11.25 14.64
N ASP A 237 6.83 -9.99 14.59
CA ASP A 237 6.57 -9.16 15.76
C ASP A 237 5.41 -9.71 16.59
N PRO A 238 5.63 -10.05 17.90
CA PRO A 238 4.61 -10.60 18.78
C PRO A 238 3.57 -9.57 19.24
N HIS A 239 3.81 -8.29 19.00
CA HIS A 239 2.92 -7.21 19.42
C HIS A 239 1.56 -7.28 18.71
N PRO A 240 0.44 -6.97 19.39
CA PRO A 240 -0.87 -6.85 18.74
C PRO A 240 -0.89 -5.72 17.72
N SER A 241 -1.26 -6.03 16.45
CA SER A 241 -1.22 -5.07 15.35
C SER A 241 -2.49 -4.24 15.23
N LEU A 242 -2.34 -2.92 15.23
CA LEU A 242 -3.38 -1.92 14.95
C LEU A 242 -3.35 -1.43 13.50
N LEU A 243 -2.43 -1.96 12.67
CA LEU A 243 -2.19 -1.50 11.30
C LEU A 243 -3.47 -1.51 10.44
N SER A 244 -4.24 -2.60 10.49
CA SER A 244 -5.46 -2.71 9.69
C SER A 244 -6.49 -1.67 10.09
N ILE A 245 -6.67 -1.41 11.39
CA ILE A 245 -7.65 -0.42 11.88
C ILE A 245 -7.24 0.98 11.41
N GLY A 246 -5.98 1.36 11.53
CA GLY A 246 -5.50 2.66 11.09
C GLY A 246 -5.52 2.82 9.56
N SER A 247 -4.85 1.93 8.85
CA SER A 247 -4.60 2.08 7.40
C SER A 247 -5.84 1.75 6.55
N VAL A 248 -6.54 0.65 6.84
CA VAL A 248 -7.67 0.20 6.01
C VAL A 248 -8.85 1.17 6.15
N CYS A 249 -9.14 1.64 7.39
CA CYS A 249 -10.16 2.67 7.58
C CYS A 249 -9.81 3.98 6.88
N SER A 250 -8.56 4.43 6.97
CA SER A 250 -8.11 5.67 6.32
C SER A 250 -8.29 5.61 4.81
N LEU A 251 -7.98 4.47 4.19
CA LEU A 251 -8.19 4.25 2.74
C LEU A 251 -9.68 4.19 2.38
N GLY A 252 -10.51 3.55 3.21
CA GLY A 252 -11.97 3.52 3.02
C GLY A 252 -12.59 4.92 3.11
N LEU A 253 -12.17 5.72 4.07
CA LEU A 253 -12.59 7.11 4.22
C LEU A 253 -12.11 7.99 3.05
N LEU A 254 -10.86 7.78 2.57
CA LEU A 254 -10.36 8.48 1.40
C LEU A 254 -11.17 8.15 0.15
N TYR A 255 -11.54 6.89 -0.01
CA TYR A 255 -12.42 6.47 -1.11
C TYR A 255 -13.79 7.15 -1.03
N SER A 256 -14.38 7.25 0.18
CA SER A 256 -15.63 7.99 0.38
C SER A 256 -15.47 9.47 0.05
N ALA A 257 -14.45 10.14 0.60
CA ALA A 257 -14.18 11.56 0.36
C ALA A 257 -13.91 11.86 -1.12
N TRP A 258 -13.30 10.95 -1.86
CA TRP A 258 -13.02 11.13 -3.30
C TRP A 258 -14.28 11.04 -4.18
N ARG A 259 -15.35 10.47 -3.68
CA ARG A 259 -16.64 10.40 -4.40
C ARG A 259 -17.45 11.67 -4.29
N GLU A 260 -17.12 12.54 -3.34
CA GLU A 260 -17.83 13.80 -3.15
C GLU A 260 -17.40 14.84 -4.22
N ASN A 261 -18.36 15.60 -4.70
CA ASN A 261 -18.11 16.64 -5.67
C ASN A 261 -17.71 17.93 -4.94
N LEU A 262 -16.43 18.06 -4.62
CA LEU A 262 -15.89 19.24 -3.95
C LEU A 262 -15.56 20.34 -4.97
N LEU A 263 -15.91 21.58 -4.67
CA LEU A 263 -15.62 22.73 -5.54
C LEU A 263 -14.33 23.44 -5.11
N HIS A 264 -14.38 24.12 -4.00
CA HIS A 264 -13.28 24.93 -3.49
C HIS A 264 -12.89 24.49 -2.08
N ILE A 265 -11.61 24.23 -1.88
CA ILE A 265 -11.06 23.91 -0.55
C ILE A 265 -10.29 25.16 -0.06
N PRO A 266 -10.82 25.86 0.95
CA PRO A 266 -10.19 27.07 1.46
C PRO A 266 -8.88 26.76 2.21
N SER A 267 -7.98 27.74 2.26
CA SER A 267 -6.68 27.59 2.94
C SER A 267 -6.81 27.27 4.43
N GLN A 268 -7.85 27.77 5.10
CA GLN A 268 -8.13 27.47 6.51
C GLN A 268 -8.41 25.98 6.74
N PHE A 269 -9.06 25.29 5.80
CA PHE A 269 -9.27 23.84 5.89
C PHE A 269 -7.95 23.07 5.94
N TRP A 270 -7.00 23.44 5.08
CA TRP A 270 -5.67 22.80 5.08
C TRP A 270 -4.91 23.02 6.39
N LEU A 271 -5.07 24.19 7.02
CA LEU A 271 -4.48 24.45 8.33
C LEU A 271 -5.06 23.49 9.38
N ILE A 272 -6.37 23.27 9.41
CA ILE A 272 -7.03 22.32 10.30
C ILE A 272 -6.50 20.89 10.02
N VAL A 273 -6.44 20.48 8.76
CA VAL A 273 -5.91 19.17 8.36
C VAL A 273 -4.49 18.97 8.91
N ILE A 274 -3.60 19.95 8.73
CA ILE A 274 -2.21 19.89 9.20
C ILE A 274 -2.16 19.76 10.73
N VAL A 275 -2.90 20.59 11.46
CA VAL A 275 -2.91 20.55 12.94
C VAL A 275 -3.40 19.18 13.44
N VAL A 276 -4.52 18.69 12.92
CA VAL A 276 -5.07 17.37 13.29
C VAL A 276 -4.07 16.25 12.95
N THR A 277 -3.44 16.32 11.78
CA THR A 277 -2.41 15.36 11.37
C THR A 277 -1.23 15.32 12.35
N LEU A 278 -0.70 16.48 12.71
CA LEU A 278 0.44 16.56 13.64
C LEU A 278 0.09 16.04 15.03
N VAL A 279 -1.10 16.37 15.55
CA VAL A 279 -1.59 15.86 16.84
C VAL A 279 -1.74 14.34 16.82
N LEU A 280 -2.37 13.79 15.76
CA LEU A 280 -2.53 12.35 15.64
C LEU A 280 -1.19 11.64 15.46
N THR A 281 -0.29 12.18 14.64
CA THR A 281 1.06 11.62 14.47
C THR A 281 1.79 11.57 15.81
N TYR A 282 1.77 12.66 16.57
CA TYR A 282 2.34 12.66 17.93
C TYR A 282 1.71 11.59 18.82
N LEU A 283 0.38 11.47 18.83
CA LEU A 283 -0.32 10.46 19.65
C LEU A 283 -0.02 9.02 19.21
N CYS A 284 0.25 8.78 17.92
CA CYS A 284 0.61 7.47 17.38
C CYS A 284 2.09 7.10 17.55
N THR A 285 2.96 8.08 17.86
CA THR A 285 4.41 7.85 17.92
C THR A 285 5.02 8.07 19.29
N ARG A 286 4.32 8.72 20.21
CA ARG A 286 4.89 9.13 21.51
C ARG A 286 5.32 7.99 22.44
N ASN A 287 4.80 6.77 22.24
CA ASN A 287 5.15 5.60 23.03
C ASN A 287 6.10 4.65 22.28
N GLU A 288 6.61 5.07 21.11
CA GLU A 288 7.64 4.29 20.42
C GLU A 288 9.00 4.56 21.03
N HIS A 289 9.68 3.48 21.36
CA HIS A 289 11.03 3.51 21.92
C HIS A 289 12.02 2.95 20.90
N ILE A 290 13.22 3.54 20.87
CA ILE A 290 14.31 2.98 20.08
C ILE A 290 14.76 1.70 20.78
N THR A 291 14.46 0.55 20.20
CA THR A 291 14.99 -0.73 20.66
C THR A 291 16.31 -1.04 19.93
N PRO A 292 17.13 -1.94 20.45
CA PRO A 292 18.36 -2.38 19.77
C PRO A 292 18.09 -2.89 18.35
N THR A 293 16.92 -3.44 18.12
CA THR A 293 16.48 -3.98 16.81
C THR A 293 16.02 -2.88 15.85
N TYR A 294 15.51 -1.74 16.38
CA TYR A 294 15.03 -0.60 15.59
C TYR A 294 16.06 0.52 15.53
N GLY A 295 16.76 0.64 14.41
CA GLY A 295 17.70 1.73 14.16
C GLY A 295 17.00 3.10 13.96
N GLN A 296 17.76 4.18 14.03
CA GLN A 296 17.24 5.55 13.78
C GLN A 296 16.54 5.67 12.41
N ARG A 297 17.03 4.94 11.39
CA ARG A 297 16.43 4.94 10.04
C ARG A 297 15.02 4.36 10.06
N ASP A 298 14.82 3.27 10.79
CA ASP A 298 13.52 2.60 10.86
C ASP A 298 12.50 3.44 11.62
N LEU A 299 12.94 4.12 12.68
CA LEU A 299 12.12 5.09 13.39
C LEU A 299 11.68 6.25 12.50
N LEU A 300 12.60 6.81 11.69
CA LEU A 300 12.26 7.89 10.76
C LEU A 300 11.28 7.43 9.68
N LEU A 301 11.46 6.22 9.16
CA LEU A 301 10.52 5.63 8.20
C LEU A 301 9.15 5.40 8.84
N PHE A 302 9.12 4.88 10.07
CA PHE A 302 7.89 4.69 10.83
C PHE A 302 7.14 6.02 11.03
N ILE A 303 7.84 7.08 11.49
CA ILE A 303 7.25 8.41 11.67
C ILE A 303 6.72 8.95 10.33
N GLY A 304 7.48 8.81 9.24
CA GLY A 304 7.09 9.25 7.91
C GLY A 304 5.82 8.54 7.40
N VAL A 305 5.75 7.23 7.52
CA VAL A 305 4.58 6.42 7.12
C VAL A 305 3.37 6.77 7.99
N THR A 306 3.56 6.93 9.30
CA THR A 306 2.51 7.33 10.24
C THR A 306 1.97 8.72 9.91
N LEU A 307 2.85 9.68 9.60
CA LEU A 307 2.46 11.04 9.18
C LEU A 307 1.57 11.01 7.95
N ILE A 308 1.95 10.24 6.92
CA ILE A 308 1.13 10.08 5.70
C ILE A 308 -0.22 9.44 6.03
N GLY A 309 -0.24 8.38 6.82
CA GLY A 309 -1.48 7.72 7.25
C GLY A 309 -2.40 8.65 8.03
N CYS A 310 -1.87 9.41 8.99
CA CYS A 310 -2.61 10.41 9.76
C CYS A 310 -3.11 11.57 8.87
N PHE A 311 -2.33 11.97 7.85
CA PHE A 311 -2.76 13.00 6.89
C PHE A 311 -3.96 12.52 6.07
N VAL A 312 -3.89 11.30 5.50
CA VAL A 312 -4.98 10.70 4.75
C VAL A 312 -6.24 10.58 5.60
N TYR A 313 -6.10 10.10 6.83
CA TYR A 313 -7.21 9.99 7.77
C TYR A 313 -7.81 11.35 8.11
N SER A 314 -6.98 12.35 8.49
CA SER A 314 -7.42 13.68 8.88
C SER A 314 -8.17 14.38 7.75
N TYR A 315 -7.60 14.37 6.53
CA TYR A 315 -8.24 14.93 5.35
C TYR A 315 -9.60 14.30 5.09
N SER A 316 -9.66 12.98 5.03
CA SER A 316 -10.88 12.26 4.68
C SER A 316 -11.98 12.41 5.74
N THR A 317 -11.61 12.34 7.02
CA THR A 317 -12.55 12.51 8.13
C THR A 317 -13.07 13.95 8.19
N LEU A 318 -12.22 14.95 7.96
CA LEU A 318 -12.67 16.34 7.95
C LEU A 318 -13.56 16.65 6.76
N ILE A 319 -13.34 16.07 5.56
CA ILE A 319 -14.29 16.18 4.44
C ILE A 319 -15.64 15.54 4.82
N PHE A 320 -15.62 14.35 5.41
CA PHE A 320 -16.82 13.70 5.88
C PHE A 320 -17.57 14.57 6.91
N CYS A 321 -16.86 15.11 7.90
CA CYS A 321 -17.46 16.02 8.89
C CYS A 321 -18.01 17.28 8.23
N ASN A 322 -17.30 17.84 7.26
CA ASN A 322 -17.72 19.05 6.53
C ASN A 322 -19.09 18.86 5.85
N ILE A 323 -19.35 17.68 5.32
CA ILE A 323 -20.60 17.36 4.63
C ILE A 323 -21.68 16.94 5.63
N THR A 324 -21.37 16.02 6.55
CA THR A 324 -22.36 15.41 7.45
C THR A 324 -22.90 16.41 8.47
N PHE A 325 -22.07 17.34 8.94
CA PHE A 325 -22.46 18.34 9.95
C PHE A 325 -22.74 19.72 9.35
N ASP A 326 -22.97 19.79 8.04
CA ASP A 326 -23.29 21.05 7.36
C ASP A 326 -24.72 21.51 7.67
N PRO A 327 -24.92 22.66 8.37
CA PRO A 327 -26.22 23.23 8.62
C PRO A 327 -26.70 24.15 7.48
N SER A 328 -25.90 24.35 6.43
CA SER A 328 -26.22 25.30 5.37
C SER A 328 -27.40 24.83 4.53
N LYS A 329 -28.19 25.79 4.05
CA LYS A 329 -29.26 25.48 3.09
C LYS A 329 -28.66 25.44 1.68
N PRO A 330 -29.13 24.51 0.83
CA PRO A 330 -28.69 24.46 -0.55
C PRO A 330 -28.98 25.75 -1.30
N LYS A 331 -28.02 26.21 -2.08
CA LYS A 331 -28.19 27.24 -3.10
C LYS A 331 -28.41 26.55 -4.44
N TYR A 332 -29.43 26.95 -5.16
CA TYR A 332 -29.79 26.34 -6.44
C TYR A 332 -29.25 27.17 -7.58
N PHE A 333 -28.60 26.49 -8.53
CA PHE A 333 -28.08 27.10 -9.75
C PHE A 333 -28.55 26.30 -10.96
N ASP A 334 -28.72 26.97 -12.08
CA ASP A 334 -29.00 26.34 -13.37
C ASP A 334 -27.70 26.13 -14.15
N SER A 335 -27.55 24.96 -14.72
CA SER A 335 -26.45 24.59 -15.60
C SER A 335 -26.99 23.76 -16.77
N SER A 336 -26.14 23.33 -17.68
CA SER A 336 -26.50 22.48 -18.82
C SER A 336 -25.39 21.47 -19.11
N ILE A 337 -25.78 20.38 -19.74
CA ILE A 337 -24.82 19.35 -20.17
C ILE A 337 -24.12 19.84 -21.43
N LYS A 338 -22.84 20.16 -21.35
CA LYS A 338 -22.01 20.56 -22.50
C LYS A 338 -21.51 19.38 -23.31
N ASP A 339 -21.12 18.31 -22.62
CA ASP A 339 -20.52 17.14 -23.26
C ASP A 339 -20.76 15.88 -22.42
N LYS A 340 -20.62 14.72 -23.09
CA LYS A 340 -20.72 13.39 -22.49
C LYS A 340 -19.51 12.58 -22.87
N SER A 341 -18.82 12.04 -21.89
CA SER A 341 -17.65 11.22 -22.13
C SER A 341 -17.71 9.88 -21.39
N SER A 342 -17.16 8.84 -22.02
CA SER A 342 -16.98 7.54 -21.36
C SER A 342 -15.53 7.09 -21.50
N THR A 343 -15.00 6.43 -20.47
CA THR A 343 -13.68 5.81 -20.56
C THR A 343 -13.83 4.35 -20.98
N THR A 344 -13.11 3.97 -22.03
CA THR A 344 -13.00 2.58 -22.46
C THR A 344 -11.82 1.92 -21.73
N GLY A 345 -12.11 1.04 -20.75
CA GLY A 345 -11.10 0.31 -19.98
C GLY A 345 -11.75 -0.75 -19.11
N LYS A 346 -10.98 -1.44 -18.24
CA LYS A 346 -11.55 -2.37 -17.23
C LYS A 346 -12.44 -1.59 -16.26
N GLY A 347 -13.72 -1.42 -16.61
CA GLY A 347 -14.71 -0.62 -15.88
C GLY A 347 -15.08 0.63 -16.68
N HIS A 348 -16.15 0.55 -17.47
CA HIS A 348 -16.70 1.73 -18.16
C HIS A 348 -17.16 2.76 -17.12
N ARG A 349 -16.57 3.95 -17.17
CA ARG A 349 -16.99 5.11 -16.36
C ARG A 349 -17.62 6.14 -17.28
N TYR A 350 -18.75 6.68 -16.84
CA TYR A 350 -19.55 7.64 -17.61
C TYR A 350 -19.52 8.99 -16.90
N TYR A 351 -19.29 10.05 -17.67
CA TYR A 351 -19.17 11.40 -17.15
C TYR A 351 -20.01 12.37 -17.94
N LEU A 352 -20.57 13.34 -17.26
CA LEU A 352 -21.13 14.55 -17.86
C LEU A 352 -20.16 15.70 -17.64
N LYS A 353 -20.04 16.55 -18.63
CA LYS A 353 -19.36 17.83 -18.54
C LYS A 353 -20.44 18.91 -18.43
N LEU A 354 -20.53 19.55 -17.28
CA LEU A 354 -21.50 20.58 -16.99
C LEU A 354 -20.95 21.96 -17.33
N ALA A 355 -21.81 22.83 -17.85
CA ALA A 355 -21.47 24.23 -18.06
C ALA A 355 -21.17 24.91 -16.71
N PRO A 356 -20.30 25.93 -16.67
CA PRO A 356 -20.02 26.67 -15.45
C PRO A 356 -21.30 27.28 -14.86
N TRP A 357 -21.39 27.27 -13.54
CA TRP A 357 -22.49 27.93 -12.81
C TRP A 357 -21.89 28.76 -11.67
N ASN A 358 -22.65 29.72 -11.15
CA ASN A 358 -22.19 30.65 -10.13
C ASN A 358 -20.90 31.37 -10.57
N ASP A 359 -19.86 31.35 -9.72
CA ASP A 359 -18.55 31.99 -9.98
C ASP A 359 -17.53 31.04 -10.63
N LEU A 360 -17.93 29.83 -11.02
CA LEU A 360 -17.05 28.88 -11.70
C LEU A 360 -16.71 29.40 -13.10
N LYS A 361 -15.41 29.33 -13.43
CA LYS A 361 -14.90 29.72 -14.75
C LYS A 361 -14.73 28.54 -15.70
N GLU A 362 -14.65 27.34 -15.15
CA GLU A 362 -14.39 26.11 -15.89
C GLU A 362 -15.59 25.15 -15.82
N ASP A 363 -15.65 24.29 -16.80
CA ASP A 363 -16.68 23.25 -16.89
C ASP A 363 -16.38 22.14 -15.87
N GLU A 364 -17.39 21.71 -15.12
CA GLU A 364 -17.23 20.65 -14.12
C GLU A 364 -17.56 19.27 -14.68
N ARG A 365 -16.79 18.26 -14.23
CA ARG A 365 -16.94 16.88 -14.69
C ARG A 365 -17.56 16.01 -13.59
N VAL A 366 -18.75 15.47 -13.83
CA VAL A 366 -19.50 14.67 -12.87
C VAL A 366 -19.59 13.22 -13.33
N TYR A 367 -19.31 12.29 -12.41
CA TYR A 367 -19.50 10.86 -12.63
C TYR A 367 -20.98 10.50 -12.51
N ILE A 368 -21.49 9.70 -13.47
CA ILE A 368 -22.88 9.24 -13.48
C ILE A 368 -22.98 7.74 -13.80
N SER A 369 -24.15 7.17 -13.50
CA SER A 369 -24.45 5.80 -13.86
C SER A 369 -24.64 5.64 -15.38
N HIS A 370 -24.38 4.45 -15.91
CA HIS A 370 -24.65 4.12 -17.31
C HIS A 370 -26.11 4.40 -17.72
N LYS A 371 -27.06 4.12 -16.83
CA LYS A 371 -28.49 4.37 -17.08
C LYS A 371 -28.76 5.85 -17.33
N LEU A 372 -28.23 6.74 -16.49
CA LEU A 372 -28.35 8.19 -16.65
C LEU A 372 -27.61 8.71 -17.86
N TYR A 373 -26.42 8.16 -18.13
CA TYR A 373 -25.65 8.53 -19.34
C TYR A 373 -26.44 8.31 -20.62
N ASN A 374 -27.17 7.21 -20.73
CA ASN A 374 -27.97 6.92 -21.92
C ASN A 374 -29.26 7.77 -22.00
N LYS A 375 -29.84 8.16 -20.84
CA LYS A 375 -31.08 8.94 -20.78
C LYS A 375 -30.86 10.42 -21.10
N LEU A 376 -29.76 11.00 -20.59
CA LEU A 376 -29.50 12.43 -20.68
C LEU A 376 -28.95 12.84 -22.04
N GLN A 377 -29.30 14.02 -22.53
CA GLN A 377 -28.85 14.58 -23.81
C GLN A 377 -27.95 15.79 -23.60
N ILE A 378 -27.06 16.05 -24.55
CA ILE A 378 -26.24 17.27 -24.57
C ILE A 378 -27.20 18.46 -24.78
N GLY A 379 -26.97 19.54 -24.03
CA GLY A 379 -27.85 20.71 -23.98
C GLY A 379 -28.99 20.63 -22.96
N ALA A 380 -29.24 19.44 -22.36
CA ALA A 380 -30.27 19.32 -21.33
C ALA A 380 -29.97 20.20 -20.11
N PRO A 381 -30.99 20.88 -19.53
CA PRO A 381 -30.83 21.65 -18.31
C PRO A 381 -30.56 20.74 -17.10
N VAL A 382 -29.72 21.20 -16.21
CA VAL A 382 -29.37 20.52 -14.96
C VAL A 382 -29.45 21.52 -13.82
N LYS A 383 -30.18 21.22 -12.76
CA LYS A 383 -30.15 21.98 -11.52
C LYS A 383 -29.00 21.47 -10.63
N ILE A 384 -28.28 22.40 -10.02
CA ILE A 384 -27.20 22.13 -9.12
C ILE A 384 -27.61 22.59 -7.70
N GLU A 385 -27.53 21.66 -6.75
CA GLU A 385 -27.58 21.99 -5.33
C GLU A 385 -26.18 22.19 -4.82
N GLN A 386 -25.82 23.39 -4.42
CA GLN A 386 -24.51 23.75 -3.86
C GLN A 386 -24.63 24.07 -2.38
N TYR A 387 -23.71 23.53 -1.59
CA TYR A 387 -23.63 23.68 -0.15
C TYR A 387 -22.28 24.31 0.24
N GLU A 388 -22.25 25.02 1.38
CA GLU A 388 -21.04 25.72 1.85
C GLU A 388 -20.13 24.80 2.66
N GLY A 389 -20.68 23.78 3.31
CA GLY A 389 -19.96 22.88 4.21
C GLY A 389 -19.61 23.53 5.56
N CYS A 390 -19.69 22.78 6.65
CA CYS A 390 -19.45 23.30 8.00
C CYS A 390 -18.00 23.79 8.22
N LEU A 391 -17.05 23.33 7.45
CA LEU A 391 -15.63 23.76 7.46
C LEU A 391 -15.28 24.67 6.29
N GLY A 392 -16.29 25.16 5.54
CA GLY A 392 -16.13 26.07 4.42
C GLY A 392 -15.65 25.39 3.12
N VAL A 393 -15.65 24.06 3.05
CA VAL A 393 -15.39 23.32 1.82
C VAL A 393 -16.68 23.18 1.04
N ASN A 394 -16.81 23.93 -0.04
CA ASN A 394 -18.02 23.91 -0.86
C ASN A 394 -18.14 22.56 -1.61
N TYR A 395 -19.35 22.02 -1.66
CA TYR A 395 -19.66 20.80 -2.40
C TYR A 395 -21.03 20.91 -3.10
N TYR A 396 -21.29 20.01 -4.05
CA TYR A 396 -22.52 20.11 -4.82
C TYR A 396 -23.06 18.74 -5.25
N TYR A 397 -24.36 18.72 -5.51
CA TYR A 397 -25.06 17.59 -6.10
C TYR A 397 -25.82 18.04 -7.35
N PRO A 398 -25.62 17.42 -8.52
CA PRO A 398 -26.44 17.67 -9.70
C PRO A 398 -27.77 16.90 -9.56
N ILE A 399 -28.89 17.62 -9.73
CA ILE A 399 -30.22 16.99 -9.81
C ILE A 399 -30.41 16.56 -11.28
N LEU A 400 -30.38 15.27 -11.50
CA LEU A 400 -30.48 14.65 -12.82
C LEU A 400 -31.78 13.86 -12.89
N ASP A 401 -32.85 14.47 -13.42
CA ASP A 401 -34.18 13.88 -13.55
C ASP A 401 -34.32 12.91 -14.74
#